data_69de2fa213ff38410ccf51cceb1b0a3a
#
_entry.id   69de2fa213ff38410ccf51cceb1b0a3a
#
_cell.length_a   1.000
_cell.length_b   1.000
_cell.length_c   1.000
_cell.angle_alpha   90.00
_cell.angle_beta   90.00
_cell.angle_gamma   90.00
#
_symmetry.space_group_name_H-M   'P 1'
#
loop_
_entity.id
_entity.type
_entity.pdbx_description
1 polymer ?
#
loop_
_entity_poly.entity_id
_entity_poly.type
_entity_poly.pdbx_seq_one_letter_code
_entity_poly.pdbx_strand_id
1 'polypeptide(L)'
;DSLPLYRQEKMFARIGAMITRQTMARWMIVVSKQLLPLYNLLQDKLLEKKYLQMDETTVQVLKEDGKNATSKSYMWVRHAPGKNPIVLYDYAPTRSGEVPINLLEEFKGYLQVDGYDGYQRACVQYNLIRLGCMDHCRRKFFDAMKSSGGKGVGKKGIGFLKKVYKIELREIKENTI
;
A
#
# COMPACT_ATOMS: atom_id res chain seq x y z
N ASP A 1 -14.83 -0.25 9.83
CA ASP A 1 -15.21 1.11 10.31
C ASP A 1 -14.03 1.81 10.99
N SER A 2 -13.00 2.12 10.51
CA SER A 2 -11.82 2.89 10.96
C SER A 2 -11.98 3.72 12.26
N LEU A 3 -12.56 3.13 13.30
CA LEU A 3 -12.79 3.77 14.59
C LEU A 3 -11.59 3.53 15.53
N PRO A 4 -10.86 4.58 15.95
CA PRO A 4 -9.79 4.44 16.93
C PRO A 4 -10.30 3.84 18.25
N LEU A 5 -9.48 3.02 18.91
CA LEU A 5 -9.85 2.37 20.18
C LEU A 5 -10.35 3.38 21.25
N TYR A 6 -9.79 4.58 21.27
CA TYR A 6 -10.26 5.67 22.14
C TYR A 6 -11.74 6.05 21.88
N ARG A 7 -12.19 6.08 20.63
CA ARG A 7 -13.61 6.34 20.32
C ARG A 7 -14.49 5.16 20.71
N GLN A 8 -14.00 3.93 20.47
CA GLN A 8 -14.72 2.72 20.86
C GLN A 8 -14.90 2.63 22.37
N GLU A 9 -13.87 2.95 23.17
CA GLU A 9 -13.95 3.04 24.63
C GLU A 9 -15.09 3.96 25.09
N LYS A 10 -15.18 5.17 24.48
CA LYS A 10 -16.27 6.10 24.78
C LYS A 10 -17.65 5.60 24.33
N MET A 11 -17.73 4.89 23.23
CA MET A 11 -18.99 4.30 22.76
C MET A 11 -19.46 3.22 23.71
N PHE A 12 -18.58 2.31 24.13
CA PHE A 12 -18.90 1.26 25.11
C PHE A 12 -19.32 1.85 26.45
N ALA A 13 -18.65 2.87 26.92
CA ALA A 13 -19.02 3.53 28.18
C ALA A 13 -20.45 4.12 28.16
N ARG A 14 -20.93 4.65 27.01
CA ARG A 14 -22.30 5.17 26.87
C ARG A 14 -23.39 4.12 27.07
N ILE A 15 -23.09 2.86 26.79
CA ILE A 15 -24.01 1.74 26.96
C ILE A 15 -23.72 0.94 28.25
N GLY A 16 -22.92 1.51 29.17
CA GLY A 16 -22.58 0.89 30.44
C GLY A 16 -21.48 -0.18 30.39
N ALA A 17 -20.86 -0.42 29.25
CA ALA A 17 -19.79 -1.40 29.12
C ALA A 17 -18.42 -0.73 29.34
N MET A 18 -17.76 -1.05 30.47
CA MET A 18 -16.46 -0.50 30.85
C MET A 18 -15.29 -1.28 30.24
N ILE A 19 -15.10 -1.14 28.91
CA ILE A 19 -14.02 -1.79 28.16
C ILE A 19 -12.95 -0.73 27.83
N THR A 20 -11.79 -0.83 28.47
CA THR A 20 -10.72 0.18 28.27
C THR A 20 -10.00 -0.05 26.93
N ARG A 21 -9.44 1.02 26.36
CA ARG A 21 -8.61 0.94 25.17
C ARG A 21 -7.39 0.03 25.33
N GLN A 22 -6.83 -0.06 26.56
CA GLN A 22 -5.72 -0.98 26.85
C GLN A 22 -6.16 -2.46 26.73
N THR A 23 -7.35 -2.78 27.22
CA THR A 23 -7.94 -4.13 27.09
C THR A 23 -8.13 -4.47 25.61
N MET A 24 -8.75 -3.57 24.84
CA MET A 24 -8.95 -3.77 23.40
C MET A 24 -7.60 -3.89 22.65
N ALA A 25 -6.60 -3.10 23.00
CA ALA A 25 -5.27 -3.19 22.40
C ALA A 25 -4.62 -4.57 22.68
N ARG A 26 -4.74 -5.09 23.91
CA ARG A 26 -4.25 -6.45 24.24
C ARG A 26 -4.96 -7.51 23.42
N TRP A 27 -6.29 -7.41 23.26
CA TRP A 27 -7.05 -8.34 22.41
C TRP A 27 -6.54 -8.32 20.96
N MET A 28 -6.31 -7.13 20.40
CA MET A 28 -5.74 -7.01 19.04
C MET A 28 -4.39 -7.72 18.92
N ILE A 29 -3.51 -7.56 19.92
CA ILE A 29 -2.19 -8.23 19.93
C ILE A 29 -2.35 -9.75 20.01
N VAL A 30 -3.24 -10.26 20.86
CA VAL A 30 -3.47 -11.72 20.98
C VAL A 30 -4.03 -12.28 19.68
N VAL A 31 -5.07 -11.65 19.13
CA VAL A 31 -5.71 -12.09 17.88
C VAL A 31 -4.74 -12.03 16.72
N SER A 32 -3.92 -10.97 16.60
CA SER A 32 -2.94 -10.87 15.52
C SER A 32 -1.93 -12.01 15.52
N LYS A 33 -1.47 -12.45 16.71
CA LYS A 33 -0.57 -13.61 16.83
C LYS A 33 -1.24 -14.91 16.37
N GLN A 34 -2.51 -15.09 16.70
CA GLN A 34 -3.27 -16.28 16.28
C GLN A 34 -3.58 -16.28 14.77
N LEU A 35 -3.70 -15.09 14.16
CA LEU A 35 -3.94 -14.94 12.72
C LEU A 35 -2.66 -15.00 11.89
N LEU A 36 -1.48 -15.02 12.50
CA LEU A 36 -0.20 -15.04 11.79
C LEU A 36 -0.07 -16.21 10.78
N PRO A 37 -0.52 -17.45 11.08
CA PRO A 37 -0.48 -18.51 10.07
C PRO A 37 -1.33 -18.23 8.84
N LEU A 38 -2.48 -17.58 9.02
CA LEU A 38 -3.33 -17.16 7.90
C LEU A 38 -2.65 -16.05 7.08
N TYR A 39 -2.02 -15.08 7.75
CA TYR A 39 -1.24 -14.04 7.09
C TYR A 39 -0.11 -14.64 6.24
N ASN A 40 0.65 -15.59 6.79
CA ASN A 40 1.74 -16.26 6.07
C ASN A 40 1.22 -17.02 4.84
N LEU A 41 0.10 -17.73 4.97
CA LEU A 41 -0.54 -18.41 3.83
C LEU A 41 -0.98 -17.42 2.73
N LEU A 42 -1.51 -16.26 3.12
CA LEU A 42 -1.88 -15.21 2.17
C LEU A 42 -0.64 -14.60 1.50
N GLN A 43 0.48 -14.48 2.23
CA GLN A 43 1.75 -14.05 1.67
C GLN A 43 2.26 -15.03 0.63
N ASP A 44 2.27 -16.33 0.93
CA ASP A 44 2.68 -17.36 -0.02
C ASP A 44 1.82 -17.29 -1.29
N LYS A 45 0.50 -17.19 -1.12
CA LYS A 45 -0.45 -17.06 -2.24
C LYS A 45 -0.29 -15.74 -3.01
N LEU A 46 0.15 -14.68 -2.38
CA LEU A 46 0.45 -13.41 -3.04
C LEU A 46 1.72 -13.54 -3.90
N LEU A 47 2.76 -14.18 -3.38
CA LEU A 47 4.04 -14.36 -4.09
C LEU A 47 3.94 -15.34 -5.30
N GLU A 48 2.95 -16.25 -5.31
CA GLU A 48 2.63 -17.11 -6.46
C GLU A 48 2.03 -16.32 -7.65
N LYS A 49 1.58 -15.09 -7.45
CA LYS A 49 0.96 -14.30 -8.53
C LYS A 49 2.02 -13.81 -9.53
N LYS A 50 1.59 -13.57 -10.77
CA LYS A 50 2.48 -13.04 -11.83
C LYS A 50 2.62 -11.52 -11.82
N TYR A 51 1.73 -10.82 -11.13
CA TYR A 51 1.67 -9.37 -11.10
C TYR A 51 1.32 -8.87 -9.70
N LEU A 52 2.15 -7.96 -9.20
CA LEU A 52 1.94 -7.27 -7.93
C LEU A 52 2.01 -5.76 -8.10
N GLN A 53 1.25 -5.08 -7.28
CA GLN A 53 1.38 -3.65 -7.03
C GLN A 53 1.94 -3.44 -5.64
N MET A 54 2.85 -2.49 -5.49
CA MET A 54 3.42 -2.14 -4.19
C MET A 54 3.55 -0.63 -4.05
N ASP A 55 3.24 -0.13 -2.86
CA ASP A 55 3.34 1.28 -2.49
C ASP A 55 3.60 1.39 -0.99
N GLU A 56 4.03 2.55 -0.51
CA GLU A 56 4.21 2.79 0.92
C GLU A 56 3.70 4.18 1.33
N THR A 57 3.21 4.25 2.56
CA THR A 57 2.78 5.50 3.17
C THR A 57 3.42 5.70 4.52
N THR A 58 3.61 6.95 4.92
CA THR A 58 4.16 7.27 6.22
C THR A 58 3.15 7.00 7.33
N VAL A 59 3.61 6.41 8.42
CA VAL A 59 2.89 6.28 9.68
C VAL A 59 3.70 6.89 10.81
N GLN A 60 3.04 7.51 11.77
CA GLN A 60 3.69 8.02 12.96
C GLN A 60 3.51 7.03 14.11
N VAL A 61 4.61 6.58 14.68
CA VAL A 61 4.63 5.73 15.87
C VAL A 61 5.25 6.52 17.01
N LEU A 62 4.43 6.87 18.01
CA LEU A 62 4.85 7.76 19.10
C LEU A 62 5.86 7.12 20.05
N LYS A 63 5.81 5.79 20.19
CA LYS A 63 6.72 5.00 21.05
C LYS A 63 7.31 3.88 20.21
N GLU A 64 8.44 4.14 19.62
CA GLU A 64 9.23 3.17 18.86
C GLU A 64 10.64 3.19 19.41
N ASP A 65 11.16 2.02 19.78
CA ASP A 65 12.48 1.90 20.39
C ASP A 65 13.57 2.48 19.49
N GLY A 66 14.41 3.32 20.06
CA GLY A 66 15.51 3.99 19.35
C GLY A 66 15.09 5.14 18.41
N LYS A 67 13.84 5.58 18.43
CA LYS A 67 13.34 6.68 17.59
C LYS A 67 12.64 7.79 18.35
N ASN A 68 12.77 9.00 17.85
CA ASN A 68 11.97 10.12 18.32
C ASN A 68 10.51 10.00 17.88
N ALA A 69 9.55 10.49 18.67
CA ALA A 69 8.13 10.47 18.37
C ALA A 69 7.74 11.22 17.06
N THR A 70 8.60 12.11 16.58
CA THR A 70 8.44 12.84 15.30
C THR A 70 8.99 12.09 14.09
N SER A 71 9.70 10.97 14.31
CA SER A 71 10.26 10.16 13.23
C SER A 71 9.15 9.49 12.43
N LYS A 72 9.38 9.36 11.11
CA LYS A 72 8.47 8.66 10.22
C LYS A 72 8.83 7.20 10.16
N SER A 73 7.84 6.35 10.35
CA SER A 73 7.84 4.94 9.99
C SER A 73 6.92 4.72 8.80
N TYR A 74 6.85 3.53 8.25
CA TYR A 74 6.17 3.29 6.98
C TYR A 74 5.26 2.05 7.08
N MET A 75 4.11 2.17 6.44
CA MET A 75 3.24 1.06 6.13
C MET A 75 3.37 0.76 4.64
N TRP A 76 3.84 -0.42 4.32
CA TRP A 76 3.95 -0.94 2.96
C TRP A 76 2.70 -1.71 2.62
N VAL A 77 2.21 -1.55 1.41
CA VAL A 77 1.08 -2.32 0.90
C VAL A 77 1.54 -3.15 -0.29
N ARG A 78 1.20 -4.43 -0.28
CA ARG A 78 1.37 -5.35 -1.40
C ARG A 78 -0.02 -5.80 -1.86
N HIS A 79 -0.30 -5.62 -3.12
CA HIS A 79 -1.61 -5.93 -3.72
C HIS A 79 -1.44 -6.81 -4.94
N ALA A 80 -2.09 -7.95 -4.93
CA ALA A 80 -2.28 -8.83 -6.09
C ALA A 80 -3.73 -8.65 -6.57
N PRO A 81 -3.97 -7.91 -7.67
CA PRO A 81 -5.32 -7.72 -8.20
C PRO A 81 -5.81 -8.97 -8.94
N GLY A 82 -7.09 -9.00 -9.34
CA GLY A 82 -7.71 -10.06 -10.13
C GLY A 82 -8.94 -10.65 -9.45
N LYS A 83 -9.38 -11.84 -9.92
CA LYS A 83 -10.61 -12.50 -9.43
C LYS A 83 -10.59 -12.78 -7.91
N ASN A 84 -9.42 -13.14 -7.37
CA ASN A 84 -9.21 -13.35 -5.95
C ASN A 84 -8.09 -12.41 -5.49
N PRO A 85 -8.42 -11.13 -5.21
CA PRO A 85 -7.43 -10.14 -4.84
C PRO A 85 -6.89 -10.41 -3.44
N ILE A 86 -5.59 -10.16 -3.26
CA ILE A 86 -4.94 -10.24 -1.95
C ILE A 86 -4.30 -8.89 -1.67
N VAL A 87 -4.55 -8.35 -0.49
CA VAL A 87 -3.92 -7.12 0.00
C VAL A 87 -3.26 -7.41 1.34
N LEU A 88 -1.97 -7.14 1.44
CA LEU A 88 -1.19 -7.28 2.66
C LEU A 88 -0.58 -5.95 3.06
N TYR A 89 -0.50 -5.70 4.34
CA TYR A 89 0.09 -4.52 4.94
C TYR A 89 1.26 -4.94 5.82
N ASP A 90 2.41 -4.31 5.60
CA ASP A 90 3.66 -4.60 6.31
C ASP A 90 4.20 -3.31 6.92
N TYR A 91 4.44 -3.35 8.22
CA TYR A 91 5.07 -2.24 8.92
C TYR A 91 6.59 -2.31 8.76
N ALA A 92 7.21 -1.18 8.50
CA ALA A 92 8.67 -1.04 8.56
C ALA A 92 9.07 0.28 9.21
N PRO A 93 10.11 0.27 10.05
CA PRO A 93 10.59 1.48 10.71
C PRO A 93 11.27 2.46 9.74
N THR A 94 11.63 2.03 8.55
CA THR A 94 12.33 2.85 7.55
C THR A 94 11.76 2.68 6.16
N ARG A 95 12.07 3.63 5.25
CA ARG A 95 11.83 3.50 3.81
C ARG A 95 13.06 2.93 3.10
N SER A 96 13.79 2.03 3.74
CA SER A 96 14.98 1.42 3.14
C SER A 96 14.63 0.53 1.96
N GLY A 97 15.52 0.47 0.94
CA GLY A 97 15.41 -0.49 -0.16
C GLY A 97 15.54 -1.96 0.27
N GLU A 98 15.99 -2.24 1.50
CA GLU A 98 15.98 -3.60 2.07
C GLU A 98 14.55 -4.10 2.33
N VAL A 99 13.60 -3.19 2.60
CA VAL A 99 12.21 -3.59 2.88
C VAL A 99 11.56 -4.28 1.67
N PRO A 100 11.53 -3.68 0.46
CA PRO A 100 11.02 -4.39 -0.70
C PRO A 100 11.82 -5.65 -1.05
N ILE A 101 13.13 -5.72 -0.78
CA ILE A 101 13.91 -6.96 -0.95
C ILE A 101 13.31 -8.07 -0.09
N ASN A 102 13.13 -7.83 1.21
CA ASN A 102 12.60 -8.84 2.13
C ASN A 102 11.14 -9.21 1.84
N LEU A 103 10.31 -8.23 1.45
CA LEU A 103 8.89 -8.46 1.18
C LEU A 103 8.61 -9.15 -0.16
N LEU A 104 9.55 -9.10 -1.11
CA LEU A 104 9.44 -9.67 -2.46
C LEU A 104 10.34 -10.89 -2.64
N GLU A 105 10.91 -11.42 -1.57
CA GLU A 105 11.68 -12.66 -1.61
C GLU A 105 10.85 -13.77 -2.29
N GLU A 106 11.48 -14.48 -3.23
CA GLU A 106 10.85 -15.52 -4.07
C GLU A 106 9.80 -15.03 -5.10
N PHE A 107 9.37 -13.78 -5.07
CA PHE A 107 8.46 -13.26 -6.10
C PHE A 107 9.13 -13.24 -7.47
N LYS A 108 8.36 -13.61 -8.50
CA LYS A 108 8.78 -13.58 -9.91
C LYS A 108 7.65 -13.01 -10.77
N GLY A 109 7.98 -12.01 -11.59
CA GLY A 109 6.98 -11.46 -12.49
C GLY A 109 7.03 -9.94 -12.60
N TYR A 110 5.86 -9.33 -12.71
CA TYR A 110 5.70 -7.90 -12.93
C TYR A 110 5.43 -7.20 -11.60
N LEU A 111 6.22 -6.18 -11.30
CA LEU A 111 6.03 -5.34 -10.11
C LEU A 111 5.69 -3.91 -10.53
N GLN A 112 4.46 -3.49 -10.28
CA GLN A 112 4.03 -2.11 -10.49
C GLN A 112 4.25 -1.26 -9.24
N VAL A 113 5.07 -0.23 -9.37
CA VAL A 113 5.46 0.68 -8.29
C VAL A 113 5.56 2.12 -8.80
N ASP A 114 5.75 3.06 -7.89
CA ASP A 114 6.08 4.44 -8.22
C ASP A 114 7.54 4.60 -8.71
N GLY A 115 8.02 5.85 -8.80
CA GLY A 115 9.40 6.18 -9.19
C GLY A 115 10.43 6.07 -8.06
N TYR A 116 10.12 5.51 -6.90
CA TYR A 116 11.06 5.41 -5.80
C TYR A 116 12.18 4.40 -6.10
N ASP A 117 13.44 4.84 -5.94
CA ASP A 117 14.63 4.03 -6.28
C ASP A 117 14.81 2.80 -5.38
N GLY A 118 14.23 2.81 -4.18
CA GLY A 118 14.32 1.68 -3.26
C GLY A 118 13.82 0.35 -3.83
N TYR A 119 12.89 0.39 -4.81
CA TYR A 119 12.41 -0.80 -5.51
C TYR A 119 13.41 -1.37 -6.52
N GLN A 120 14.34 -0.54 -7.02
CA GLN A 120 15.27 -0.98 -8.07
C GLN A 120 16.17 -2.13 -7.61
N ARG A 121 16.60 -2.12 -6.35
CA ARG A 121 17.44 -3.20 -5.81
C ARG A 121 16.72 -4.55 -5.82
N ALA A 122 15.46 -4.58 -5.36
CA ALA A 122 14.64 -5.81 -5.39
C ALA A 122 14.40 -6.27 -6.83
N CYS A 123 14.12 -5.34 -7.76
CA CYS A 123 13.90 -5.68 -9.17
C CYS A 123 15.15 -6.32 -9.80
N VAL A 124 16.34 -5.81 -9.51
CA VAL A 124 17.59 -6.39 -10.02
C VAL A 124 17.88 -7.73 -9.35
N GLN A 125 17.73 -7.83 -8.03
CA GLN A 125 18.05 -9.04 -7.27
C GLN A 125 17.17 -10.23 -7.67
N TYR A 126 15.88 -10.01 -7.90
CA TYR A 126 14.92 -11.07 -8.22
C TYR A 126 14.55 -11.12 -9.71
N ASN A 127 15.22 -10.32 -10.56
CA ASN A 127 14.95 -10.22 -11.98
C ASN A 127 13.47 -9.90 -12.30
N LEU A 128 12.89 -8.92 -11.56
CA LEU A 128 11.51 -8.52 -11.74
C LEU A 128 11.36 -7.53 -12.89
N ILE A 129 10.23 -7.61 -13.60
CA ILE A 129 9.87 -6.62 -14.61
C ILE A 129 9.16 -5.46 -13.92
N ARG A 130 9.88 -4.34 -13.78
CA ARG A 130 9.34 -3.14 -13.13
C ARG A 130 8.39 -2.38 -14.05
N LEU A 131 7.19 -2.09 -13.59
CA LEU A 131 6.17 -1.29 -14.25
C LEU A 131 5.96 0.02 -13.47
N GLY A 132 5.86 1.13 -14.19
CA GLY A 132 5.54 2.43 -13.58
C GLY A 132 4.05 2.56 -13.27
N CYS A 133 3.72 3.04 -12.08
CA CYS A 133 2.34 3.33 -11.70
C CYS A 133 1.81 4.57 -12.43
N MET A 134 0.78 4.39 -13.26
CA MET A 134 0.17 5.46 -14.05
C MET A 134 -0.55 6.49 -13.19
N ASP A 135 -1.08 6.11 -12.02
CA ASP A 135 -1.70 7.07 -11.09
C ASP A 135 -0.67 8.02 -10.47
N HIS A 136 0.52 7.53 -10.13
CA HIS A 136 1.62 8.40 -9.69
C HIS A 136 2.09 9.33 -10.82
N CYS A 137 2.20 8.83 -12.05
CA CYS A 137 2.48 9.64 -13.23
C CYS A 137 1.40 10.72 -13.43
N ARG A 138 0.13 10.35 -13.38
CA ARG A 138 -1.01 11.27 -13.49
C ARG A 138 -0.97 12.36 -12.41
N ARG A 139 -0.65 12.01 -11.16
CA ARG A 139 -0.53 12.97 -10.06
C ARG A 139 0.54 14.01 -10.36
N LYS A 140 1.71 13.61 -10.84
CA LYS A 140 2.79 14.53 -11.24
C LYS A 140 2.35 15.52 -12.33
N PHE A 141 1.66 15.06 -13.38
CA PHE A 141 1.11 15.94 -14.39
C PHE A 141 0.02 16.86 -13.88
N PHE A 142 -0.81 16.38 -12.95
CA PHE A 142 -1.85 17.19 -12.33
C PHE A 142 -1.27 18.32 -11.47
N ASP A 143 -0.23 18.02 -10.69
CA ASP A 143 0.46 19.02 -9.88
C ASP A 143 1.16 20.07 -10.76
N ALA A 144 1.83 19.65 -11.83
CA ALA A 144 2.42 20.56 -12.82
C ALA A 144 1.36 21.42 -13.52
N MET A 145 0.17 20.87 -13.81
CA MET A 145 -0.94 21.64 -14.37
C MET A 145 -1.47 22.68 -13.38
N LYS A 146 -1.60 22.35 -12.11
CA LYS A 146 -2.00 23.30 -11.05
C LYS A 146 -1.01 24.45 -10.93
N SER A 147 0.28 24.15 -10.85
CA SER A 147 1.35 25.14 -10.71
C SER A 147 1.44 26.11 -11.91
N SER A 148 1.05 25.67 -13.11
CA SER A 148 1.06 26.46 -14.34
C SER A 148 -0.27 27.18 -14.67
N GLY A 149 -1.20 27.23 -13.71
CA GLY A 149 -2.53 27.85 -13.94
C GLY A 149 -3.35 27.15 -15.02
N GLY A 150 -3.23 25.83 -15.12
CA GLY A 150 -4.01 25.01 -16.06
C GLY A 150 -3.47 25.00 -17.50
N LYS A 151 -2.23 25.43 -17.72
CA LYS A 151 -1.58 25.53 -19.04
C LYS A 151 -0.36 24.60 -19.15
N GLY A 152 0.23 24.50 -20.32
CA GLY A 152 1.53 23.86 -20.54
C GLY A 152 1.52 22.33 -20.58
N VAL A 153 2.67 21.72 -20.28
CA VAL A 153 2.93 20.28 -20.42
C VAL A 153 2.04 19.44 -19.51
N GLY A 154 1.73 19.94 -18.30
CA GLY A 154 0.84 19.24 -17.36
C GLY A 154 -0.54 18.94 -17.95
N LYS A 155 -1.16 19.95 -18.61
CA LYS A 155 -2.47 19.79 -19.28
C LYS A 155 -2.40 18.78 -20.43
N LYS A 156 -1.33 18.84 -21.25
CA LYS A 156 -1.11 17.90 -22.35
C LYS A 156 -0.96 16.46 -21.82
N GLY A 157 -0.14 16.24 -20.78
CA GLY A 157 0.06 14.94 -20.14
C GLY A 157 -1.24 14.34 -19.61
N ILE A 158 -2.05 15.13 -18.89
CA ILE A 158 -3.39 14.70 -18.43
C ILE A 158 -4.29 14.31 -19.61
N GLY A 159 -4.21 15.04 -20.73
CA GLY A 159 -4.97 14.71 -21.94
C GLY A 159 -4.60 13.34 -22.52
N PHE A 160 -3.32 12.99 -22.56
CA PHE A 160 -2.87 11.65 -22.98
C PHE A 160 -3.32 10.56 -22.03
N LEU A 161 -3.14 10.76 -20.73
CA LEU A 161 -3.56 9.77 -19.71
C LEU A 161 -5.06 9.49 -19.75
N LYS A 162 -5.90 10.50 -19.97
CA LYS A 162 -7.34 10.31 -20.17
C LYS A 162 -7.67 9.38 -21.35
N LYS A 163 -6.87 9.42 -22.43
CA LYS A 163 -7.05 8.51 -23.57
C LYS A 163 -6.70 7.06 -23.19
N VAL A 164 -5.59 6.87 -22.46
CA VAL A 164 -5.17 5.54 -21.98
C VAL A 164 -6.24 4.94 -21.08
N TYR A 165 -6.73 5.66 -20.07
CA TYR A 165 -7.80 5.18 -19.20
C TYR A 165 -9.14 4.89 -19.94
N LYS A 166 -9.42 5.59 -21.05
CA LYS A 166 -10.58 5.25 -21.88
C LYS A 166 -10.44 3.90 -22.57
N ILE A 167 -9.23 3.52 -22.98
CA ILE A 167 -8.96 2.20 -23.56
C ILE A 167 -9.15 1.13 -22.50
N GLU A 168 -8.57 1.29 -21.32
CA GLU A 168 -8.71 0.37 -20.19
C GLU A 168 -10.20 0.14 -19.83
N LEU A 169 -11.00 1.20 -19.76
CA LEU A 169 -12.43 1.10 -19.47
C LEU A 169 -13.23 0.36 -20.56
N ARG A 170 -12.80 0.37 -21.82
CA ARG A 170 -13.41 -0.43 -22.89
C ARG A 170 -13.09 -1.91 -22.70
N GLU A 171 -11.82 -2.23 -22.52
CA GLU A 171 -11.37 -3.60 -22.27
C GLU A 171 -12.07 -4.25 -21.07
N ILE A 172 -12.24 -3.51 -19.97
CA ILE A 172 -12.96 -4.00 -18.79
C ILE A 172 -14.43 -4.32 -19.15
N LYS A 173 -15.09 -3.46 -19.92
CA LYS A 173 -16.50 -3.67 -20.32
C LYS A 173 -16.66 -4.85 -21.28
N GLU A 174 -15.74 -5.02 -22.21
CA GLU A 174 -15.77 -6.10 -23.20
C GLU A 174 -15.44 -7.47 -22.58
N ASN A 175 -14.63 -7.51 -21.52
CA ASN A 175 -14.26 -8.74 -20.80
C ASN A 175 -15.18 -9.08 -19.60
N THR A 176 -16.23 -8.30 -19.35
CA THR A 176 -17.19 -8.49 -18.24
C THR A 176 -18.51 -9.13 -18.70
N ILE A 177 -18.62 -9.58 -19.98
CA ILE A 177 -19.78 -10.28 -20.53
C ILE A 177 -19.57 -11.79 -20.50
#